data_738bf9972ab3da9d03f968ce39a038c8
#
_entry.id   738bf9972ab3da9d03f968ce39a038c8
#
_cell.length_a   1.000
_cell.length_b   1.000
_cell.length_c   1.000
_cell.angle_alpha   90.00
_cell.angle_beta   90.00
_cell.angle_gamma   90.00
#
_symmetry.space_group_name_H-M   'P 1'
#
loop_
_entity.id
_entity.type
_entity.pdbx_description
1 polymer ?
#
loop_
_entity_poly.entity_id
_entity_poly.type
_entity_poly.pdbx_seq_one_letter_code
_entity_poly.pdbx_strand_id
1 'polypeptide(L)'
;MRIHGTVGCEPILELFDSFYASREHHRDLAWLARLGEWSRAHGKVLGMQANSGCLRQCPFQQFHDNLHGHNRMGQSKVGEQFGFSVFRCKTNYDRGNYEDFLRATWIRPEDLPLYEEHVEVVKLATRRHAHPVEVLNAYATYSYDGDLARLTDPSYPFPQAFDNAALGASSLWPQVRSCPDANDCRHCGRCTALLGEVFRPHGAGEPSDAHAASAFTRFYKG
;
A
#
# COMPACT_ATOMS: atom_id res chain seq x y z
N MET A 1 -13.18 -8.19 7.63
CA MET A 1 -13.46 -6.87 8.25
C MET A 1 -12.15 -6.12 8.46
N ARG A 2 -12.14 -4.79 8.36
CA ARG A 2 -10.97 -3.97 8.72
C ARG A 2 -11.22 -3.36 10.09
N ILE A 3 -10.22 -3.40 10.96
CA ILE A 3 -10.32 -2.79 12.27
C ILE A 3 -9.20 -1.77 12.47
N HIS A 4 -9.55 -0.65 13.07
CA HIS A 4 -8.66 0.44 13.42
C HIS A 4 -8.20 0.35 14.89
N GLY A 5 -8.86 -0.50 15.67
CA GLY A 5 -8.58 -0.80 17.07
C GLY A 5 -9.54 -1.85 17.59
N THR A 6 -9.28 -2.37 18.77
CA THR A 6 -10.11 -3.41 19.39
C THR A 6 -11.17 -2.85 20.33
N VAL A 7 -10.94 -1.67 20.90
CA VAL A 7 -11.85 -1.07 21.88
C VAL A 7 -13.19 -0.74 21.24
N GLY A 8 -14.27 -1.30 21.79
CA GLY A 8 -15.64 -1.12 21.31
C GLY A 8 -16.01 -1.93 20.07
N CYS A 9 -15.08 -2.74 19.51
CA CYS A 9 -15.33 -3.61 18.36
C CYS A 9 -15.57 -5.07 18.76
N GLU A 10 -15.35 -5.43 20.01
CA GLU A 10 -15.40 -6.82 20.51
C GLU A 10 -16.67 -7.56 20.10
N PRO A 11 -17.90 -7.00 20.26
CA PRO A 11 -19.12 -7.71 19.86
C PRO A 11 -19.19 -8.04 18.37
N ILE A 12 -18.56 -7.22 17.52
CA ILE A 12 -18.52 -7.43 16.07
C ILE A 12 -17.43 -8.46 15.74
N LEU A 13 -16.30 -8.41 16.44
CA LEU A 13 -15.18 -9.34 16.22
C LEU A 13 -15.53 -10.77 16.57
N GLU A 14 -16.44 -11.00 17.52
CA GLU A 14 -16.94 -12.34 17.87
C GLU A 14 -17.63 -13.03 16.68
N LEU A 15 -18.20 -12.25 15.74
CA LEU A 15 -18.90 -12.79 14.57
C LEU A 15 -17.94 -13.24 13.45
N PHE A 16 -16.64 -12.96 13.55
CA PHE A 16 -15.68 -13.26 12.49
C PHE A 16 -14.52 -14.11 13.01
N ASP A 17 -14.14 -15.13 12.23
CA ASP A 17 -12.97 -15.96 12.53
C ASP A 17 -11.67 -15.29 12.11
N SER A 18 -11.73 -14.37 11.14
CA SER A 18 -10.57 -13.65 10.63
C SER A 18 -10.87 -12.19 10.29
N PHE A 19 -9.86 -11.36 10.38
CA PHE A 19 -9.95 -9.95 10.02
C PHE A 19 -8.60 -9.42 9.50
N TYR A 20 -8.64 -8.26 8.87
CA TYR A 20 -7.45 -7.62 8.32
C TYR A 20 -7.16 -6.32 9.05
N ALA A 21 -5.89 -6.11 9.41
CA ALA A 21 -5.40 -4.83 9.91
C ALA A 21 -5.74 -3.70 8.92
N SER A 22 -6.08 -2.53 9.46
CA SER A 22 -6.25 -1.35 8.64
C SER A 22 -4.92 -0.94 8.00
N ARG A 23 -4.97 -0.53 6.72
CA ARG A 23 -3.77 -0.18 5.95
C ARG A 23 -2.94 0.94 6.57
N GLU A 24 -3.55 1.85 7.29
CA GLU A 24 -2.86 2.94 7.99
C GLU A 24 -1.88 2.46 9.07
N HIS A 25 -2.11 1.25 9.62
CA HIS A 25 -1.29 0.65 10.66
C HIS A 25 -0.31 -0.40 10.14
N HIS A 26 -0.22 -0.64 8.83
CA HIS A 26 0.64 -1.68 8.26
C HIS A 26 2.12 -1.52 8.61
N ARG A 27 2.60 -0.31 8.89
CA ARG A 27 3.99 -0.05 9.25
C ARG A 27 4.20 0.19 10.74
N ASP A 28 3.15 0.10 11.55
CA ASP A 28 3.22 0.19 13.01
C ASP A 28 3.36 -1.20 13.61
N LEU A 29 4.60 -1.70 13.66
CA LEU A 29 4.90 -3.03 14.18
C LEU A 29 4.45 -3.18 15.64
N ALA A 30 4.58 -2.16 16.46
CA ALA A 30 4.14 -2.23 17.86
C ALA A 30 2.62 -2.37 17.98
N TRP A 31 1.87 -1.70 17.12
CA TRP A 31 0.41 -1.85 17.06
C TRP A 31 0.02 -3.24 16.53
N LEU A 32 0.69 -3.71 15.46
CA LEU A 32 0.45 -5.06 14.90
C LEU A 32 0.78 -6.16 15.90
N ALA A 33 1.86 -6.03 16.68
CA ALA A 33 2.21 -6.97 17.73
C ALA A 33 1.07 -7.11 18.75
N ARG A 34 0.60 -5.99 19.31
CA ARG A 34 -0.52 -5.99 20.26
C ARG A 34 -1.80 -6.58 19.67
N LEU A 35 -2.10 -6.25 18.40
CA LEU A 35 -3.27 -6.78 17.73
C LEU A 35 -3.15 -8.28 17.45
N GLY A 36 -1.96 -8.76 17.06
CA GLY A 36 -1.67 -10.18 16.85
C GLY A 36 -1.76 -10.98 18.13
N GLU A 37 -1.24 -10.48 19.25
CA GLU A 37 -1.38 -11.10 20.56
C GLU A 37 -2.86 -11.22 20.97
N TRP A 38 -3.61 -10.13 20.83
CA TRP A 38 -5.05 -10.14 21.11
C TRP A 38 -5.79 -11.15 20.21
N SER A 39 -5.47 -11.18 18.91
CA SER A 39 -6.07 -12.07 17.93
C SER A 39 -5.88 -13.54 18.33
N ARG A 40 -4.65 -13.94 18.62
CA ARG A 40 -4.30 -15.29 19.08
C ARG A 40 -4.99 -15.67 20.39
N ALA A 41 -5.04 -14.76 21.35
CA ALA A 41 -5.71 -14.99 22.62
C ALA A 41 -7.22 -15.26 22.48
N HIS A 42 -7.84 -14.76 21.39
CA HIS A 42 -9.26 -14.95 21.09
C HIS A 42 -9.51 -15.97 19.97
N GLY A 43 -8.51 -16.75 19.58
CA GLY A 43 -8.64 -17.75 18.52
C GLY A 43 -9.00 -17.17 17.16
N LYS A 44 -8.57 -15.94 16.86
CA LYS A 44 -8.85 -15.24 15.63
C LYS A 44 -7.61 -15.18 14.73
N VAL A 45 -7.82 -15.12 13.42
CA VAL A 45 -6.76 -14.99 12.42
C VAL A 45 -6.60 -13.52 12.03
N LEU A 46 -5.42 -12.97 12.21
CA LEU A 46 -5.07 -11.63 11.76
C LEU A 46 -4.37 -11.68 10.41
N GLY A 47 -4.88 -10.91 9.45
CA GLY A 47 -4.24 -10.71 8.15
C GLY A 47 -3.83 -9.26 7.91
N MET A 48 -2.96 -9.05 6.95
CA MET A 48 -2.66 -7.73 6.40
C MET A 48 -2.47 -7.76 4.89
N GLN A 49 -2.63 -6.63 4.21
CA GLN A 49 -2.36 -6.50 2.77
C GLN A 49 -0.98 -5.90 2.55
N ALA A 50 -0.03 -6.66 1.97
CA ALA A 50 1.35 -6.21 1.86
C ALA A 50 1.60 -5.24 0.70
N ASN A 51 0.93 -5.40 -0.45
CA ASN A 51 1.23 -4.62 -1.66
C ASN A 51 0.27 -3.43 -1.89
N SER A 52 -0.24 -2.81 -0.84
CA SER A 52 -1.15 -1.67 -0.99
C SER A 52 -0.40 -0.39 -1.36
N GLY A 53 -0.62 0.16 -2.54
CA GLY A 53 -0.10 1.46 -2.98
C GLY A 53 -0.86 2.68 -2.44
N CYS A 54 -1.82 2.48 -1.52
CA CYS A 54 -2.58 3.58 -0.94
C CYS A 54 -1.71 4.46 -0.03
N LEU A 55 -1.93 5.76 -0.09
CA LEU A 55 -1.32 6.70 0.86
C LEU A 55 -1.74 6.36 2.29
N ARG A 56 -0.79 6.41 3.21
CA ARG A 56 -1.06 6.27 4.64
C ARG A 56 -1.97 7.41 5.10
N GLN A 57 -2.94 7.10 5.95
CA GLN A 57 -3.91 8.07 6.47
C GLN A 57 -4.70 8.84 5.38
N CYS A 58 -4.94 8.18 4.23
CA CYS A 58 -5.74 8.79 3.16
C CYS A 58 -7.19 9.03 3.64
N PRO A 59 -7.66 10.28 3.74
CA PRO A 59 -9.00 10.58 4.23
C PRO A 59 -10.09 10.09 3.27
N PHE A 60 -9.73 9.80 2.01
CA PHE A 60 -10.65 9.30 0.98
C PHE A 60 -10.69 7.77 0.90
N GLN A 61 -9.91 7.05 1.70
CA GLN A 61 -9.76 5.61 1.55
C GLN A 61 -11.08 4.84 1.67
N GLN A 62 -11.85 5.11 2.70
CA GLN A 62 -13.15 4.47 2.92
C GLN A 62 -14.14 4.79 1.82
N PHE A 63 -14.21 6.05 1.42
CA PHE A 63 -15.05 6.50 0.32
C PHE A 63 -14.67 5.81 -0.99
N HIS A 64 -13.37 5.74 -1.30
CA HIS A 64 -12.84 5.11 -2.50
C HIS A 64 -13.14 3.60 -2.52
N ASP A 65 -12.94 2.89 -1.41
CA ASP A 65 -13.25 1.46 -1.31
C ASP A 65 -14.76 1.19 -1.51
N ASN A 66 -15.62 2.03 -0.94
CA ASN A 66 -17.07 1.92 -1.11
C ASN A 66 -17.50 2.23 -2.54
N LEU A 67 -16.93 3.28 -3.15
CA LEU A 67 -17.22 3.65 -4.54
C LEU A 67 -16.89 2.50 -5.51
N HIS A 68 -15.75 1.80 -5.30
CA HIS A 68 -15.43 0.61 -6.06
C HIS A 68 -16.45 -0.52 -5.88
N GLY A 69 -16.99 -0.71 -4.68
CA GLY A 69 -18.06 -1.66 -4.41
C GLY A 69 -19.33 -1.30 -5.20
N HIS A 70 -19.78 -0.06 -5.13
CA HIS A 70 -20.98 0.43 -5.81
C HIS A 70 -20.89 0.36 -7.34
N ASN A 71 -19.76 0.78 -7.91
CA ASN A 71 -19.56 0.71 -9.36
C ASN A 71 -19.65 -0.72 -9.90
N ARG A 72 -19.23 -1.72 -9.10
CA ARG A 72 -19.32 -3.14 -9.48
C ARG A 72 -20.74 -3.68 -9.47
N MET A 73 -21.61 -3.13 -8.61
CA MET A 73 -23.01 -3.53 -8.54
C MET A 73 -23.85 -2.87 -9.64
N GLY A 74 -23.25 -2.12 -10.56
CA GLY A 74 -23.92 -1.42 -11.65
C GLY A 74 -24.85 -0.29 -11.18
N GLN A 75 -24.76 0.11 -9.92
CA GLN A 75 -25.71 1.01 -9.28
C GLN A 75 -25.40 2.50 -9.46
N SER A 76 -24.22 2.87 -9.95
CA SER A 76 -23.95 4.28 -10.25
C SER A 76 -22.66 4.50 -11.08
N LYS A 77 -22.74 5.46 -11.99
CA LYS A 77 -21.58 6.11 -12.62
C LYS A 77 -21.11 7.28 -11.75
N VAL A 78 -20.93 7.01 -10.46
CA VAL A 78 -20.71 8.06 -9.44
C VAL A 78 -19.42 8.87 -9.69
N GLY A 79 -18.43 8.27 -10.37
CA GLY A 79 -17.20 8.99 -10.72
C GLY A 79 -17.39 10.16 -11.68
N GLU A 80 -18.45 10.14 -12.51
CA GLU A 80 -18.75 11.22 -13.46
C GLU A 80 -19.53 12.38 -12.81
N GLN A 81 -20.15 12.15 -11.66
CA GLN A 81 -21.04 13.12 -11.00
C GLN A 81 -20.29 14.06 -10.05
N PHE A 82 -19.09 13.69 -9.60
CA PHE A 82 -18.29 14.55 -8.73
C PHE A 82 -17.27 15.29 -9.58
N GLY A 83 -17.36 16.56 -9.72
CA GLY A 83 -16.42 17.41 -10.44
C GLY A 83 -14.98 17.44 -9.88
N PHE A 84 -14.58 16.40 -9.14
CA PHE A 84 -13.22 16.22 -8.60
C PHE A 84 -12.79 14.75 -8.66
N SER A 85 -11.49 14.53 -8.87
CA SER A 85 -10.92 13.19 -8.85
C SER A 85 -10.96 12.60 -7.44
N VAL A 86 -11.53 11.42 -7.29
CA VAL A 86 -11.48 10.62 -6.05
C VAL A 86 -10.09 10.01 -5.82
N PHE A 87 -9.23 10.03 -6.84
CA PHE A 87 -7.84 9.54 -6.80
C PHE A 87 -6.87 10.63 -6.39
N ARG A 88 -6.99 11.08 -5.15
CA ARG A 88 -6.14 12.15 -4.63
C ARG A 88 -4.66 11.79 -4.59
N CYS A 89 -4.33 10.50 -4.39
CA CYS A 89 -2.95 10.00 -4.50
C CYS A 89 -2.38 10.26 -5.90
N LYS A 90 -3.14 9.95 -6.98
CA LYS A 90 -2.71 10.26 -8.35
C LYS A 90 -2.48 11.75 -8.55
N THR A 91 -3.44 12.59 -8.18
CA THR A 91 -3.31 14.05 -8.29
C THR A 91 -2.08 14.57 -7.52
N ASN A 92 -1.75 13.95 -6.39
CA ASN A 92 -0.59 14.30 -5.60
C ASN A 92 0.72 13.94 -6.32
N TYR A 93 0.80 12.76 -6.89
CA TYR A 93 1.95 12.32 -7.69
C TYR A 93 2.09 13.12 -8.99
N ASP A 94 0.99 13.45 -9.68
CA ASP A 94 1.00 14.32 -10.88
C ASP A 94 1.59 15.72 -10.58
N ARG A 95 1.60 16.13 -9.31
CA ARG A 95 2.24 17.39 -8.85
C ARG A 95 3.72 17.24 -8.48
N GLY A 96 4.27 16.04 -8.60
CA GLY A 96 5.67 15.74 -8.31
C GLY A 96 5.97 15.36 -6.85
N ASN A 97 4.96 15.15 -6.01
CA ASN A 97 5.17 14.75 -4.61
C ASN A 97 5.44 13.22 -4.51
N TYR A 98 6.53 12.77 -5.14
CA TYR A 98 6.84 11.34 -5.27
C TYR A 98 7.30 10.71 -3.95
N GLU A 99 7.84 11.51 -3.02
CA GLU A 99 8.22 11.03 -1.68
C GLU A 99 7.02 10.47 -0.89
N ASP A 100 5.80 10.82 -1.27
CA ASP A 100 4.60 10.28 -0.65
C ASP A 100 4.40 8.78 -0.94
N PHE A 101 4.99 8.28 -2.04
CA PHE A 101 5.02 6.83 -2.29
C PHE A 101 5.85 6.08 -1.24
N LEU A 102 6.95 6.63 -0.77
CA LEU A 102 7.76 6.05 0.31
C LEU A 102 7.00 5.99 1.64
N ARG A 103 5.96 6.80 1.80
CA ARG A 103 5.04 6.81 2.95
C ARG A 103 3.77 6.01 2.73
N ALA A 104 3.55 5.45 1.54
CA ALA A 104 2.38 4.63 1.25
C ALA A 104 2.37 3.33 2.09
N THR A 105 1.30 2.57 2.04
CA THR A 105 1.03 1.46 2.97
C THR A 105 1.60 0.12 2.52
N TRP A 106 2.37 0.07 1.44
CA TRP A 106 3.03 -1.14 0.97
C TRP A 106 4.16 -1.57 1.91
N ILE A 107 4.42 -2.86 1.95
CA ILE A 107 5.53 -3.50 2.63
C ILE A 107 6.48 -4.03 1.57
N ARG A 108 7.76 -3.76 1.70
CA ARG A 108 8.79 -4.30 0.83
C ARG A 108 8.87 -5.83 0.98
N PRO A 109 9.03 -6.62 -0.10
CA PRO A 109 9.13 -8.08 0.03
C PRO A 109 10.17 -8.54 1.06
N GLU A 110 11.35 -7.95 1.05
CA GLU A 110 12.46 -8.29 1.96
C GLU A 110 12.21 -7.86 3.42
N ASP A 111 11.25 -6.97 3.65
CA ASP A 111 10.85 -6.57 5.00
C ASP A 111 9.70 -7.43 5.57
N LEU A 112 9.08 -8.28 4.74
CA LEU A 112 7.96 -9.11 5.15
C LEU A 112 8.24 -9.98 6.39
N PRO A 113 9.44 -10.58 6.56
CA PRO A 113 9.77 -11.35 7.76
C PRO A 113 9.57 -10.61 9.08
N LEU A 114 9.65 -9.27 9.08
CA LEU A 114 9.41 -8.46 10.28
C LEU A 114 7.93 -8.48 10.75
N TYR A 115 7.03 -8.93 9.89
CA TYR A 115 5.59 -8.92 10.13
C TYR A 115 5.03 -10.30 10.43
N GLU A 116 5.73 -11.37 10.06
CA GLU A 116 5.25 -12.75 10.13
C GLU A 116 4.97 -13.24 11.56
N GLU A 117 5.68 -12.71 12.55
CA GLU A 117 5.40 -13.01 13.96
C GLU A 117 4.11 -12.33 14.47
N HIS A 118 3.57 -11.36 13.73
CA HIS A 118 2.43 -10.56 14.15
C HIS A 118 1.15 -10.90 13.39
N VAL A 119 1.26 -11.42 12.16
CA VAL A 119 0.12 -11.74 11.30
C VAL A 119 0.22 -13.15 10.75
N GLU A 120 -0.92 -13.84 10.66
CA GLU A 120 -0.99 -15.21 10.13
C GLU A 120 -1.23 -15.24 8.62
N VAL A 121 -1.77 -14.16 8.05
CA VAL A 121 -2.13 -14.11 6.63
C VAL A 121 -1.64 -12.83 5.98
N VAL A 122 -0.85 -12.98 4.92
CA VAL A 122 -0.44 -11.87 4.05
C VAL A 122 -1.24 -11.92 2.76
N LYS A 123 -2.05 -10.89 2.55
CA LYS A 123 -2.86 -10.73 1.35
C LYS A 123 -2.11 -9.91 0.31
N LEU A 124 -2.09 -10.38 -0.92
CA LEU A 124 -1.62 -9.65 -2.09
C LEU A 124 -2.82 -9.28 -2.98
N ALA A 125 -2.93 -8.01 -3.34
CA ALA A 125 -3.91 -7.54 -4.30
C ALA A 125 -3.35 -7.76 -5.71
N THR A 126 -3.79 -8.84 -6.37
CA THR A 126 -3.28 -9.26 -7.69
C THR A 126 -4.37 -9.40 -8.74
N ARG A 127 -5.64 -9.41 -8.33
CA ARG A 127 -6.77 -9.70 -9.25
C ARG A 127 -6.85 -8.77 -10.46
N ARG A 128 -6.43 -7.53 -10.33
CA ARG A 128 -6.43 -6.50 -11.38
C ARG A 128 -5.03 -5.98 -11.69
N HIS A 129 -4.03 -6.59 -11.11
CA HIS A 129 -2.64 -6.21 -11.29
C HIS A 129 -2.16 -6.59 -12.70
N ALA A 130 -1.37 -5.72 -13.34
CA ALA A 130 -0.83 -5.97 -14.68
C ALA A 130 0.16 -7.16 -14.68
N HIS A 131 0.89 -7.35 -13.59
CA HIS A 131 1.93 -8.35 -13.41
C HIS A 131 1.72 -9.22 -12.16
N PRO A 132 0.63 -10.00 -12.06
CA PRO A 132 0.29 -10.71 -10.82
C PRO A 132 1.32 -11.77 -10.44
N VAL A 133 1.96 -12.43 -11.41
CA VAL A 133 2.98 -13.44 -11.16
C VAL A 133 4.26 -12.82 -10.60
N GLU A 134 4.66 -11.64 -11.09
CA GLU A 134 5.79 -10.89 -10.58
C GLU A 134 5.58 -10.53 -9.10
N VAL A 135 4.40 -10.03 -8.76
CA VAL A 135 4.02 -9.74 -7.36
C VAL A 135 4.09 -11.00 -6.50
N LEU A 136 3.46 -12.08 -6.94
CA LEU A 136 3.45 -13.33 -6.17
C LEU A 136 4.88 -13.85 -5.94
N ASN A 137 5.72 -13.86 -6.97
CA ASN A 137 7.10 -14.33 -6.87
C ASN A 137 7.91 -13.47 -5.91
N ALA A 138 7.83 -12.14 -6.03
CA ALA A 138 8.57 -11.22 -5.17
C ALA A 138 8.29 -11.47 -3.68
N TYR A 139 7.01 -11.58 -3.30
CA TYR A 139 6.64 -11.82 -1.91
C TYR A 139 6.87 -13.28 -1.45
N ALA A 140 6.73 -14.26 -2.33
CA ALA A 140 7.00 -15.67 -2.00
C ALA A 140 8.49 -15.95 -1.79
N THR A 141 9.37 -15.20 -2.46
CA THR A 141 10.83 -15.35 -2.36
C THR A 141 11.46 -14.33 -1.42
N TYR A 142 10.68 -13.41 -0.85
CA TYR A 142 11.17 -12.30 -0.02
C TYR A 142 12.26 -11.49 -0.72
N SER A 143 12.16 -11.34 -2.03
CA SER A 143 13.19 -10.67 -2.83
C SER A 143 12.59 -10.09 -4.09
N TYR A 144 13.03 -8.89 -4.43
CA TYR A 144 12.64 -8.23 -5.66
C TYR A 144 13.79 -7.35 -6.18
N ASP A 145 14.13 -7.52 -7.45
CA ASP A 145 15.06 -6.64 -8.16
C ASP A 145 14.29 -5.84 -9.21
N GLY A 146 14.17 -4.53 -9.00
CA GLY A 146 13.44 -3.66 -9.91
C GLY A 146 12.69 -2.51 -9.22
N ASP A 147 11.72 -1.95 -9.98
CA ASP A 147 10.89 -0.83 -9.55
C ASP A 147 9.79 -1.27 -8.58
N LEU A 148 9.89 -0.88 -7.32
CA LEU A 148 8.88 -1.21 -6.29
C LEU A 148 7.47 -0.74 -6.62
N ALA A 149 7.30 0.33 -7.39
CA ALA A 149 5.99 0.80 -7.80
C ALA A 149 5.22 -0.24 -8.63
N ARG A 150 5.93 -1.12 -9.32
CA ARG A 150 5.36 -2.23 -10.11
C ARG A 150 4.70 -3.31 -9.25
N LEU A 151 5.07 -3.44 -7.99
CA LEU A 151 4.47 -4.45 -7.10
C LEU A 151 3.18 -3.98 -6.43
N THR A 152 2.89 -2.68 -6.45
CA THR A 152 1.80 -2.10 -5.66
C THR A 152 0.44 -2.14 -6.36
N ASP A 153 -0.65 -2.22 -5.59
CA ASP A 153 -2.02 -2.09 -6.08
C ASP A 153 -2.78 -1.02 -5.26
N PRO A 154 -3.20 0.08 -5.87
CA PRO A 154 -2.96 0.45 -7.27
C PRO A 154 -1.48 0.78 -7.52
N SER A 155 -0.99 0.38 -8.70
CA SER A 155 0.28 0.86 -9.23
C SER A 155 0.11 2.25 -9.82
N TYR A 156 1.19 3.03 -9.83
CA TYR A 156 1.23 4.33 -10.48
C TYR A 156 2.46 4.40 -11.40
N PRO A 157 2.31 4.85 -12.65
CA PRO A 157 3.44 4.99 -13.58
C PRO A 157 4.23 6.25 -13.24
N PHE A 158 5.22 6.10 -12.37
CA PHE A 158 6.13 7.20 -12.05
C PHE A 158 7.08 7.48 -13.22
N PRO A 159 7.59 8.73 -13.37
CA PRO A 159 8.54 9.08 -14.42
C PRO A 159 9.92 8.44 -14.24
N GLN A 160 10.20 7.90 -13.07
CA GLN A 160 11.41 7.18 -12.71
C GLN A 160 11.05 6.00 -11.81
N ALA A 161 11.95 5.01 -11.72
CA ALA A 161 11.79 3.83 -10.89
C ALA A 161 12.11 4.10 -9.42
N PHE A 162 11.38 3.46 -8.51
CA PHE A 162 11.77 3.30 -7.11
C PHE A 162 12.63 2.06 -6.98
N ASP A 163 13.94 2.22 -7.10
CA ASP A 163 14.94 1.16 -7.08
C ASP A 163 14.94 0.42 -5.74
N ASN A 164 14.49 -0.84 -5.74
CA ASN A 164 14.40 -1.66 -4.54
C ASN A 164 15.76 -1.99 -3.93
N ALA A 165 16.79 -2.21 -4.75
CA ALA A 165 18.13 -2.49 -4.27
C ALA A 165 18.73 -1.26 -3.56
N ALA A 166 18.59 -0.08 -4.18
CA ALA A 166 19.01 1.18 -3.56
C ALA A 166 18.26 1.45 -2.26
N LEU A 167 16.95 1.16 -2.22
CA LEU A 167 16.15 1.31 -1.00
C LEU A 167 16.68 0.41 0.13
N GLY A 168 16.99 -0.85 -0.18
CA GLY A 168 17.54 -1.79 0.79
C GLY A 168 18.91 -1.41 1.30
N ALA A 169 19.73 -0.73 0.50
CA ALA A 169 21.05 -0.25 0.86
C ALA A 169 21.03 1.07 1.66
N SER A 170 19.92 1.81 1.65
CA SER A 170 19.82 3.10 2.32
C SER A 170 19.74 2.99 3.84
N SER A 171 20.57 3.74 4.54
CA SER A 171 20.50 3.87 6.01
C SER A 171 19.26 4.62 6.50
N LEU A 172 18.54 5.32 5.62
CA LEU A 172 17.32 6.04 5.93
C LEU A 172 16.09 5.12 5.91
N TRP A 173 16.12 4.02 5.14
CA TRP A 173 14.97 3.15 4.98
C TRP A 173 14.43 2.57 6.30
N PRO A 174 15.25 2.04 7.22
CA PRO A 174 14.74 1.53 8.50
C PRO A 174 13.94 2.58 9.28
N GLN A 175 14.36 3.85 9.21
CA GLN A 175 13.68 4.95 9.89
C GLN A 175 12.37 5.38 9.19
N VAL A 176 12.34 5.33 7.86
CA VAL A 176 11.13 5.63 7.06
C VAL A 176 10.13 4.49 7.14
N ARG A 177 10.62 3.25 7.06
CA ARG A 177 9.81 2.03 7.15
C ARG A 177 9.00 1.97 8.45
N SER A 178 9.63 2.26 9.57
CA SER A 178 9.01 2.21 10.90
C SER A 178 8.58 3.57 11.43
N CYS A 179 8.45 4.58 10.56
CA CYS A 179 8.04 5.91 10.98
C CYS A 179 6.66 5.87 11.63
N PRO A 180 6.52 6.08 12.96
CA PRO A 180 5.26 5.92 13.65
C PRO A 180 4.32 7.10 13.39
N ASP A 181 4.87 8.23 13.00
CA ASP A 181 4.13 9.49 13.04
C ASP A 181 4.31 10.29 11.74
N ALA A 182 3.20 10.42 11.00
CA ALA A 182 3.15 11.26 9.81
C ALA A 182 2.96 12.75 10.14
N ASN A 183 2.90 13.13 11.44
CA ASN A 183 2.41 14.44 11.82
C ASN A 183 3.38 15.60 11.52
N ASP A 184 4.68 15.31 11.43
CA ASP A 184 5.69 16.36 11.17
C ASP A 184 6.50 16.16 9.88
N CYS A 185 5.88 15.55 8.88
CA CYS A 185 6.54 15.29 7.59
C CYS A 185 7.07 16.56 6.90
N ARG A 186 6.45 17.71 7.17
CA ARG A 186 6.87 18.99 6.57
C ARG A 186 8.26 19.45 7.03
N HIS A 187 8.66 19.09 8.23
CA HIS A 187 9.95 19.50 8.83
C HIS A 187 10.96 18.35 8.85
N CYS A 188 10.51 17.10 8.75
CA CYS A 188 11.37 15.92 8.89
C CYS A 188 12.37 15.75 7.73
N GLY A 189 11.94 15.95 6.48
CA GLY A 189 12.78 15.85 5.28
C GLY A 189 13.32 14.44 4.92
N ARG A 190 13.15 13.42 5.77
CA ARG A 190 13.74 12.08 5.57
C ARG A 190 13.28 11.40 4.29
N CYS A 191 11.99 11.45 4.00
CA CYS A 191 11.43 10.84 2.79
C CYS A 191 11.92 11.55 1.52
N THR A 192 12.11 12.86 1.57
CA THR A 192 12.67 13.64 0.45
C THR A 192 14.15 13.29 0.25
N ALA A 193 14.93 13.15 1.33
CA ALA A 193 16.32 12.72 1.24
C ALA A 193 16.41 11.29 0.67
N LEU A 194 15.61 10.37 1.18
CA LEU A 194 15.54 9.00 0.69
C LEU A 194 15.12 8.93 -0.77
N LEU A 195 14.16 9.76 -1.19
CA LEU A 195 13.76 9.84 -2.60
C LEU A 195 14.95 10.13 -3.51
N GLY A 196 15.85 11.06 -3.11
CA GLY A 196 17.06 11.37 -3.85
C GLY A 196 18.04 10.18 -3.99
N GLU A 197 17.98 9.21 -3.09
CA GLU A 197 18.81 8.00 -3.15
C GLU A 197 18.23 6.89 -4.01
N VAL A 198 16.91 6.78 -4.10
CA VAL A 198 16.22 5.59 -4.64
C VAL A 198 15.43 5.85 -5.91
N PHE A 199 15.13 7.10 -6.24
CA PHE A 199 14.35 7.46 -7.42
C PHE A 199 15.28 7.67 -8.60
N ARG A 200 15.34 6.71 -9.52
CA ARG A 200 16.36 6.59 -10.57
C ARG A 200 15.71 6.41 -11.95
N PRO A 201 16.41 6.79 -13.04
CA PRO A 201 15.92 6.46 -14.38
C PRO A 201 15.60 4.97 -14.51
N HIS A 202 14.53 4.65 -15.22
CA HIS A 202 14.19 3.26 -15.55
C HIS A 202 15.36 2.58 -16.25
N GLY A 203 15.62 1.31 -15.91
CA GLY A 203 16.65 0.51 -16.52
C GLY A 203 16.40 0.30 -18.03
N ALA A 204 17.46 0.14 -18.80
CA ALA A 204 17.34 -0.17 -20.22
C ALA A 204 16.62 -1.53 -20.40
N GLY A 205 15.43 -1.52 -20.96
CA GLY A 205 14.59 -2.73 -21.18
C GLY A 205 13.48 -2.93 -20.15
N GLU A 206 13.41 -2.13 -19.10
CA GLU A 206 12.19 -2.07 -18.27
C GLU A 206 11.08 -1.40 -19.11
N PRO A 207 9.93 -2.08 -19.30
CA PRO A 207 8.83 -1.45 -20.00
C PRO A 207 8.38 -0.25 -19.16
N SER A 208 8.51 0.96 -19.73
CA SER A 208 7.74 2.09 -19.21
C SER A 208 6.28 1.62 -19.16
N ASP A 209 5.67 1.55 -17.98
CA ASP A 209 4.31 1.04 -17.82
C ASP A 209 3.26 1.98 -18.45
N ALA A 210 3.44 2.34 -19.72
CA ALA A 210 2.40 2.91 -20.54
C ALA A 210 1.13 2.03 -20.52
N HIS A 211 1.28 0.71 -20.25
CA HIS A 211 0.18 -0.23 -20.05
C HIS A 211 -0.51 -0.07 -18.70
N ALA A 212 0.20 0.20 -17.62
CA ALA A 212 -0.42 0.49 -16.32
C ALA A 212 -1.19 1.82 -16.36
N ALA A 213 -0.67 2.83 -17.06
CA ALA A 213 -1.38 4.07 -17.33
C ALA A 213 -2.67 3.80 -18.14
N SER A 214 -2.62 2.91 -19.15
CA SER A 214 -3.79 2.57 -19.96
C SER A 214 -4.82 1.72 -19.20
N ALA A 215 -4.39 0.80 -18.35
CA ALA A 215 -5.27 0.01 -17.50
C ALA A 215 -5.94 0.91 -16.45
N PHE A 216 -5.19 1.80 -15.82
CA PHE A 216 -5.73 2.80 -14.89
C PHE A 216 -6.72 3.73 -15.59
N THR A 217 -6.41 4.19 -16.81
CA THR A 217 -7.26 5.09 -17.61
C THR A 217 -8.51 4.37 -18.15
N ARG A 218 -8.42 3.11 -18.58
CA ARG A 218 -9.56 2.32 -19.08
C ARG A 218 -10.63 2.04 -18.01
N PHE A 219 -10.24 1.92 -16.74
CA PHE A 219 -11.18 1.65 -15.66
C PHE A 219 -11.94 2.88 -15.19
N TYR A 220 -11.47 4.07 -15.52
CA TYR A 220 -11.99 5.34 -15.00
C TYR A 220 -12.55 6.26 -16.07
N LYS A 221 -12.48 5.85 -17.34
CA LYS A 221 -13.13 6.53 -18.48
C LYS A 221 -14.32 5.74 -19.06
N GLY A 222 -14.66 4.59 -18.46
CA GLY A 222 -15.80 3.79 -18.89
C GLY A 222 -16.98 3.89 -17.94
#